data_33492ecceb6a5501e545f3dc5c8ee612
#
_entry.id   33492ecceb6a5501e545f3dc5c8ee612
#
_cell.length_a   1.000
_cell.length_b   1.000
_cell.length_c   1.000
_cell.angle_alpha   90.00
_cell.angle_beta   90.00
_cell.angle_gamma   90.00
#
_symmetry.space_group_name_H-M   'P 1'
#
loop_
_entity.id
_entity.type
_entity.pdbx_description
1 polymer ?
#
loop_
_entity_poly.entity_id
_entity_poly.type
_entity_poly.pdbx_seq_one_letter_code
_entity_poly.pdbx_strand_id
1 'polypeptide(L)'
;MAENQEVYDVTIIGGGPIGLFTAFYCGMRELKTKVIEFLPKLGGKVSLFFPEKIIRDIGGIPGIAGKQLIEQLKEQAATFDPDIVLNQRVTGFERLDDGTIVLTGSEGEKHYTRTVILACGMGTLEVNEFDSEDAARYAGKNLHYGVEKLDAFKDKRVVISGGGDTAVDWANELEPIAASVAVVHRREEFGGMESSVTKMKQSSVRVLTPYRLEQLNGDEERIKSVTVCHTESSQREDIEIDELIINHGFKIDLGPMKEWGLEIEEGRVKADRHMRTNLPGVFVAGDAAFYESKLRLIAGGFTEGPTAVNSAKAYLDPKAENMAMYSTHHKKLVHK
;
A
#
# COMPACT_ATOMS: atom_id res chain seq x y z
N MET A 1 8.75 -38.37 -12.21
CA MET A 1 9.68 -37.45 -12.86
C MET A 1 9.54 -36.16 -12.10
N ALA A 2 10.60 -35.70 -11.40
CA ALA A 2 10.56 -34.41 -10.74
C ALA A 2 10.40 -33.36 -11.85
N GLU A 3 9.29 -32.64 -11.86
CA GLU A 3 9.14 -31.44 -12.68
C GLU A 3 10.33 -30.55 -12.36
N ASN A 4 10.96 -30.03 -13.42
CA ASN A 4 12.11 -29.14 -13.32
C ASN A 4 11.63 -27.83 -12.65
N GLN A 5 11.63 -27.83 -11.32
CA GLN A 5 11.09 -26.72 -10.52
C GLN A 5 12.02 -25.54 -10.67
N GLU A 6 11.51 -24.47 -11.24
CA GLU A 6 12.25 -23.24 -11.45
C GLU A 6 12.53 -22.53 -10.13
N VAL A 7 13.81 -22.42 -9.75
CA VAL A 7 14.25 -21.79 -8.50
C VAL A 7 14.77 -20.38 -8.82
N TYR A 8 14.27 -19.40 -8.07
CA TYR A 8 14.67 -18.00 -8.16
C TYR A 8 15.76 -17.69 -7.12
N ASP A 9 16.63 -16.73 -7.44
CA ASP A 9 17.58 -16.21 -6.45
C ASP A 9 16.86 -15.42 -5.37
N VAL A 10 15.91 -14.59 -5.81
CA VAL A 10 15.11 -13.72 -4.93
C VAL A 10 13.64 -13.76 -5.33
N THR A 11 12.77 -14.01 -4.35
CA THR A 11 11.35 -13.72 -4.48
C THR A 11 10.99 -12.53 -3.60
N ILE A 12 10.41 -11.49 -4.22
CA ILE A 12 9.93 -10.30 -3.53
C ILE A 12 8.43 -10.47 -3.27
N ILE A 13 7.99 -10.33 -2.03
CA ILE A 13 6.58 -10.36 -1.67
C ILE A 13 6.09 -8.93 -1.53
N GLY A 14 5.23 -8.50 -2.47
CA GLY A 14 4.66 -7.17 -2.58
C GLY A 14 5.19 -6.37 -3.76
N GLY A 15 4.30 -5.98 -4.66
CA GLY A 15 4.55 -5.18 -5.87
C GLY A 15 4.26 -3.70 -5.71
N GLY A 16 4.38 -3.16 -4.48
CA GLY A 16 4.29 -1.73 -4.19
C GLY A 16 5.53 -0.96 -4.65
N PRO A 17 5.63 0.36 -4.38
CA PRO A 17 6.76 1.19 -4.80
C PRO A 17 8.12 0.58 -4.44
N ILE A 18 8.23 0.06 -3.22
CA ILE A 18 9.49 -0.50 -2.72
C ILE A 18 9.79 -1.84 -3.37
N GLY A 19 8.78 -2.71 -3.53
CA GLY A 19 8.97 -4.00 -4.22
C GLY A 19 9.40 -3.83 -5.66
N LEU A 20 8.82 -2.87 -6.39
CA LEU A 20 9.19 -2.55 -7.78
C LEU A 20 10.63 -2.04 -7.89
N PHE A 21 11.02 -1.10 -7.03
CA PHE A 21 12.40 -0.61 -7.03
C PHE A 21 13.40 -1.68 -6.58
N THR A 22 13.00 -2.53 -5.64
CA THR A 22 13.79 -3.69 -5.21
C THR A 22 14.00 -4.67 -6.36
N ALA A 23 12.96 -4.94 -7.18
CA ALA A 23 13.06 -5.80 -8.36
C ALA A 23 14.04 -5.24 -9.39
N PHE A 24 13.99 -3.93 -9.67
CA PHE A 24 14.98 -3.26 -10.49
C PHE A 24 16.40 -3.49 -9.95
N TYR A 25 16.60 -3.28 -8.64
CA TYR A 25 17.92 -3.41 -8.06
C TYR A 25 18.42 -4.87 -7.98
N CYS A 26 17.51 -5.86 -7.88
CA CYS A 26 17.85 -7.27 -8.06
C CYS A 26 18.46 -7.52 -9.44
N GLY A 27 17.85 -6.96 -10.49
CA GLY A 27 18.41 -7.03 -11.85
C GLY A 27 19.76 -6.34 -11.99
N MET A 28 19.96 -5.20 -11.29
CA MET A 28 21.26 -4.54 -11.20
C MET A 28 22.34 -5.44 -10.58
N ARG A 29 21.96 -6.39 -9.74
CA ARG A 29 22.85 -7.37 -9.09
C ARG A 29 22.86 -8.73 -9.80
N GLU A 30 22.26 -8.81 -11.01
CA GLU A 30 22.18 -10.04 -11.81
C GLU A 30 21.53 -11.21 -11.04
N LEU A 31 20.48 -10.94 -10.28
CA LEU A 31 19.72 -11.93 -9.54
C LEU A 31 18.43 -12.27 -10.30
N LYS A 32 18.18 -13.57 -10.50
CA LYS A 32 16.92 -14.05 -11.06
C LYS A 32 15.80 -13.77 -10.07
N THR A 33 14.84 -12.92 -10.48
CA THR A 33 13.88 -12.29 -9.57
C THR A 33 12.45 -12.63 -9.94
N LYS A 34 11.65 -12.93 -8.91
CA LYS A 34 10.19 -13.02 -8.97
C LYS A 34 9.56 -12.00 -8.03
N VAL A 35 8.46 -11.39 -8.44
CA VAL A 35 7.61 -10.55 -7.61
C VAL A 35 6.25 -11.20 -7.47
N ILE A 36 5.77 -11.41 -6.26
CA ILE A 36 4.42 -11.92 -5.97
C ILE A 36 3.63 -10.79 -5.34
N GLU A 37 2.50 -10.42 -5.99
CA GLU A 37 1.60 -9.36 -5.54
C GLU A 37 0.20 -9.94 -5.30
N PHE A 38 -0.38 -9.59 -4.16
CA PHE A 38 -1.72 -9.99 -3.78
C PHE A 38 -2.81 -9.34 -4.63
N LEU A 39 -2.60 -8.06 -5.00
CA LEU A 39 -3.56 -7.30 -5.79
C LEU A 39 -3.55 -7.71 -7.27
N PRO A 40 -4.64 -7.43 -8.03
CA PRO A 40 -4.70 -7.67 -9.47
C PRO A 40 -3.81 -6.71 -10.29
N LYS A 41 -3.18 -5.73 -9.63
CA LYS A 41 -2.31 -4.73 -10.24
C LYS A 41 -1.16 -4.36 -9.33
N LEU A 42 -0.03 -3.98 -9.91
CA LEU A 42 1.12 -3.45 -9.19
C LEU A 42 0.86 -2.04 -8.64
N GLY A 43 1.64 -1.65 -7.63
CA GLY A 43 1.65 -0.32 -7.04
C GLY A 43 1.20 -0.26 -5.59
N GLY A 44 0.69 -1.38 -5.06
CA GLY A 44 0.29 -1.49 -3.65
C GLY A 44 -0.67 -0.39 -3.20
N LYS A 45 -0.48 0.12 -1.98
CA LYS A 45 -1.30 1.20 -1.39
C LYS A 45 -1.41 2.45 -2.25
N VAL A 46 -0.35 2.82 -2.96
CA VAL A 46 -0.33 4.03 -3.79
C VAL A 46 -1.33 3.91 -4.93
N SER A 47 -1.34 2.77 -5.64
CA SER A 47 -2.33 2.52 -6.70
C SER A 47 -3.74 2.31 -6.18
N LEU A 48 -3.89 1.81 -4.95
CA LEU A 48 -5.20 1.46 -4.40
C LEU A 48 -5.93 2.66 -3.79
N PHE A 49 -5.21 3.48 -3.01
CA PHE A 49 -5.82 4.53 -2.19
C PHE A 49 -5.43 5.95 -2.58
N PHE A 50 -4.30 6.13 -3.28
CA PHE A 50 -3.73 7.45 -3.51
C PHE A 50 -3.27 7.69 -4.95
N PRO A 51 -3.95 7.16 -5.99
CA PRO A 51 -3.48 7.27 -7.37
C PRO A 51 -3.37 8.72 -7.86
N GLU A 52 -4.27 9.59 -7.42
CA GLU A 52 -4.32 11.00 -7.81
C GLU A 52 -3.58 11.94 -6.83
N LYS A 53 -3.19 11.44 -5.65
CA LYS A 53 -2.50 12.26 -4.65
C LYS A 53 -1.12 12.67 -5.13
N ILE A 54 -0.76 13.95 -4.99
CA ILE A 54 0.56 14.46 -5.36
C ILE A 54 1.55 14.18 -4.24
N ILE A 55 2.52 13.34 -4.53
CA ILE A 55 3.62 12.95 -3.64
C ILE A 55 4.76 13.95 -3.86
N ARG A 56 5.28 14.56 -2.78
CA ARG A 56 6.31 15.60 -2.81
C ARG A 56 7.56 15.30 -1.99
N ASP A 57 7.56 14.18 -1.27
CA ASP A 57 8.60 13.78 -0.32
C ASP A 57 9.56 12.72 -0.89
N ILE A 58 9.72 12.72 -2.23
CA ILE A 58 10.75 11.95 -2.92
C ILE A 58 11.82 12.91 -3.43
N GLY A 59 13.05 12.72 -2.98
CA GLY A 59 14.17 13.58 -3.38
C GLY A 59 14.35 13.68 -4.89
N GLY A 60 14.49 14.92 -5.41
CA GLY A 60 14.62 15.18 -6.85
C GLY A 60 13.30 15.22 -7.62
N ILE A 61 12.16 14.91 -7.00
CA ILE A 61 10.81 14.97 -7.62
C ILE A 61 9.98 16.02 -6.87
N PRO A 62 9.82 17.26 -7.41
CA PRO A 62 9.07 18.33 -6.73
C PRO A 62 7.60 18.01 -6.48
N GLY A 63 7.02 17.11 -7.29
CA GLY A 63 5.66 16.61 -7.16
C GLY A 63 5.33 15.65 -8.29
N ILE A 64 4.72 14.52 -7.94
CA ILE A 64 4.29 13.49 -8.90
C ILE A 64 2.98 12.86 -8.41
N ALA A 65 2.02 12.64 -9.31
CA ALA A 65 0.82 11.89 -8.95
C ALA A 65 1.17 10.43 -8.65
N GLY A 66 0.51 9.84 -7.66
CA GLY A 66 0.78 8.46 -7.24
C GLY A 66 0.75 7.47 -8.40
N LYS A 67 -0.24 7.57 -9.30
CA LYS A 67 -0.33 6.74 -10.51
C LYS A 67 0.89 6.89 -11.43
N GLN A 68 1.39 8.12 -11.62
CA GLN A 68 2.54 8.38 -12.46
C GLN A 68 3.83 7.81 -11.85
N LEU A 69 4.00 7.95 -10.54
CA LEU A 69 5.11 7.34 -9.82
C LEU A 69 5.14 5.81 -10.02
N ILE A 70 3.98 5.17 -9.90
CA ILE A 70 3.88 3.72 -10.07
C ILE A 70 4.19 3.30 -11.50
N GLU A 71 3.69 4.02 -12.52
CA GLU A 71 4.04 3.69 -13.92
C GLU A 71 5.55 3.81 -14.17
N GLN A 72 6.20 4.86 -13.66
CA GLN A 72 7.66 5.00 -13.78
C GLN A 72 8.43 3.87 -13.06
N LEU A 73 7.97 3.46 -11.87
CA LEU A 73 8.58 2.34 -11.14
C LEU A 73 8.36 0.99 -11.83
N LYS A 74 7.22 0.78 -12.47
CA LYS A 74 6.94 -0.41 -13.29
C LYS A 74 7.87 -0.47 -14.49
N GLU A 75 8.02 0.64 -15.22
CA GLU A 75 8.95 0.76 -16.33
C GLU A 75 10.40 0.48 -15.88
N GLN A 76 10.79 1.05 -14.74
CA GLN A 76 12.11 0.84 -14.15
C GLN A 76 12.33 -0.63 -13.77
N ALA A 77 11.37 -1.28 -13.12
CA ALA A 77 11.46 -2.70 -12.75
C ALA A 77 11.57 -3.60 -13.99
N ALA A 78 10.78 -3.31 -15.04
CA ALA A 78 10.76 -4.05 -16.29
C ALA A 78 12.09 -4.00 -17.07
N THR A 79 13.02 -3.10 -16.70
CA THR A 79 14.35 -3.03 -17.32
C THR A 79 15.11 -4.37 -17.30
N PHE A 80 14.89 -5.17 -16.26
CA PHE A 80 15.56 -6.46 -16.07
C PHE A 80 14.63 -7.67 -16.16
N ASP A 81 13.38 -7.45 -16.58
CA ASP A 81 12.39 -8.49 -16.85
C ASP A 81 12.16 -9.48 -15.68
N PRO A 82 11.82 -9.00 -14.49
CA PRO A 82 11.46 -9.88 -13.38
C PRO A 82 10.14 -10.62 -13.67
N ASP A 83 10.02 -11.87 -13.21
CA ASP A 83 8.75 -12.58 -13.27
C ASP A 83 7.76 -11.96 -12.28
N ILE A 84 6.57 -11.61 -12.77
CA ILE A 84 5.52 -10.98 -11.97
C ILE A 84 4.31 -11.89 -11.87
N VAL A 85 3.92 -12.20 -10.65
CA VAL A 85 2.73 -12.99 -10.32
C VAL A 85 1.75 -12.10 -9.59
N LEU A 86 0.57 -11.88 -10.16
CA LEU A 86 -0.51 -11.07 -9.60
C LEU A 86 -1.61 -11.96 -9.01
N ASN A 87 -2.50 -11.37 -8.21
CA ASN A 87 -3.64 -12.04 -7.58
C ASN A 87 -3.23 -13.21 -6.69
N GLN A 88 -2.02 -13.22 -6.16
CA GLN A 88 -1.56 -14.29 -5.28
C GLN A 88 -1.14 -13.77 -3.91
N ARG A 89 -1.83 -14.26 -2.89
CA ARG A 89 -1.45 -14.07 -1.50
C ARG A 89 -0.51 -15.20 -1.08
N VAL A 90 0.69 -14.87 -0.61
CA VAL A 90 1.57 -15.88 -0.04
C VAL A 90 1.05 -16.25 1.35
N THR A 91 0.71 -17.53 1.52
CA THR A 91 0.10 -18.07 2.75
C THR A 91 1.03 -19.00 3.52
N GLY A 92 1.99 -19.63 2.83
CA GLY A 92 2.89 -20.60 3.43
C GLY A 92 4.37 -20.28 3.20
N PHE A 93 5.20 -20.68 4.15
CA PHE A 93 6.64 -20.60 4.11
C PHE A 93 7.22 -21.89 4.66
N GLU A 94 8.05 -22.55 3.88
CA GLU A 94 8.75 -23.77 4.25
C GLU A 94 10.20 -23.68 3.77
N ARG A 95 11.12 -24.21 4.57
CA ARG A 95 12.52 -24.34 4.17
C ARG A 95 12.87 -25.81 4.01
N LEU A 96 13.38 -26.16 2.84
CA LEU A 96 13.86 -27.49 2.54
C LEU A 96 15.27 -27.72 3.10
N ASP A 97 15.70 -29.00 3.18
CA ASP A 97 17.02 -29.40 3.72
C ASP A 97 18.20 -28.80 2.92
N ASP A 98 18.03 -28.53 1.64
CA ASP A 98 19.03 -27.90 0.77
C ASP A 98 19.08 -26.37 0.92
N GLY A 99 18.24 -25.80 1.79
CA GLY A 99 18.12 -24.36 2.04
C GLY A 99 17.18 -23.62 1.11
N THR A 100 16.60 -24.30 0.10
CA THR A 100 15.57 -23.73 -0.76
C THR A 100 14.33 -23.37 0.04
N ILE A 101 13.77 -22.19 -0.20
CA ILE A 101 12.52 -21.73 0.39
C ILE A 101 11.38 -22.03 -0.57
N VAL A 102 10.31 -22.63 -0.05
CA VAL A 102 9.06 -22.87 -0.75
C VAL A 102 8.01 -21.93 -0.20
N LEU A 103 7.54 -21.01 -1.03
CA LEU A 103 6.40 -20.14 -0.73
C LEU A 103 5.14 -20.76 -1.32
N THR A 104 4.07 -20.81 -0.54
CA THR A 104 2.78 -21.33 -1.00
C THR A 104 1.82 -20.16 -1.24
N GLY A 105 1.24 -20.09 -2.41
CA GLY A 105 0.17 -19.16 -2.77
C GLY A 105 -1.19 -19.56 -2.19
N SER A 106 -2.15 -18.65 -2.25
CA SER A 106 -3.51 -18.85 -1.68
C SER A 106 -4.30 -19.99 -2.34
N GLU A 107 -3.99 -20.34 -3.56
CA GLU A 107 -4.65 -21.44 -4.30
C GLU A 107 -3.79 -22.72 -4.33
N GLY A 108 -2.70 -22.72 -3.56
CA GLY A 108 -1.83 -23.88 -3.40
C GLY A 108 -0.60 -23.93 -4.32
N GLU A 109 -0.39 -22.90 -5.14
CA GLU A 109 0.78 -22.79 -6.01
C GLU A 109 2.08 -22.75 -5.20
N LYS A 110 3.13 -23.34 -5.73
CA LYS A 110 4.43 -23.39 -5.09
C LYS A 110 5.43 -22.53 -5.86
N HIS A 111 6.14 -21.68 -5.14
CA HIS A 111 7.24 -20.86 -5.67
C HIS A 111 8.51 -21.22 -4.93
N TYR A 112 9.53 -21.56 -5.69
CA TYR A 112 10.82 -21.99 -5.16
C TYR A 112 11.83 -20.84 -5.28
N THR A 113 12.49 -20.52 -4.19
CA THR A 113 13.44 -19.41 -4.13
C THR A 113 14.56 -19.68 -3.14
N ARG A 114 15.70 -19.04 -3.34
CA ARG A 114 16.84 -19.13 -2.42
C ARG A 114 16.77 -18.08 -1.31
N THR A 115 16.17 -16.92 -1.62
CA THR A 115 15.97 -15.83 -0.66
C THR A 115 14.63 -15.15 -0.86
N VAL A 116 14.13 -14.49 0.19
CA VAL A 116 12.88 -13.74 0.19
C VAL A 116 13.12 -12.31 0.66
N ILE A 117 12.52 -11.33 -0.03
CA ILE A 117 12.47 -9.94 0.43
C ILE A 117 11.00 -9.56 0.67
N LEU A 118 10.66 -9.27 1.92
CA LEU A 118 9.34 -8.83 2.31
C LEU A 118 9.21 -7.33 2.02
N ALA A 119 8.46 -6.96 0.98
CA ALA A 119 8.13 -5.58 0.59
C ALA A 119 6.61 -5.35 0.58
N CYS A 120 5.89 -6.14 1.38
CA CYS A 120 4.42 -6.20 1.44
C CYS A 120 3.78 -5.02 2.21
N GLY A 121 4.56 -4.00 2.55
CA GLY A 121 4.06 -2.87 3.33
C GLY A 121 3.62 -3.33 4.71
N MET A 122 2.41 -2.97 5.11
CA MET A 122 1.87 -3.36 6.42
C MET A 122 1.07 -4.68 6.34
N GLY A 123 1.22 -5.44 5.26
CA GLY A 123 0.48 -6.68 5.03
C GLY A 123 -0.80 -6.46 4.23
N THR A 124 -1.78 -7.33 4.44
CA THR A 124 -3.09 -7.21 3.81
C THR A 124 -3.83 -6.01 4.37
N LEU A 125 -4.36 -5.17 3.48
CA LEU A 125 -5.18 -4.02 3.82
C LEU A 125 -6.63 -4.39 3.57
N GLU A 126 -7.37 -4.60 4.63
CA GLU A 126 -8.83 -4.70 4.59
C GLU A 126 -9.40 -3.35 5.01
N VAL A 127 -10.22 -2.75 4.15
CA VAL A 127 -10.94 -1.52 4.50
C VAL A 127 -11.89 -1.82 5.65
N ASN A 128 -11.94 -0.94 6.64
CA ASN A 128 -13.04 -1.00 7.59
C ASN A 128 -14.31 -0.53 6.89
N GLU A 129 -15.07 -1.50 6.43
CA GLU A 129 -16.35 -1.24 5.77
C GLU A 129 -17.34 -0.59 6.74
N PHE A 130 -18.33 0.10 6.19
CA PHE A 130 -19.44 0.59 6.98
C PHE A 130 -20.34 -0.60 7.36
N ASP A 131 -20.54 -0.78 8.66
CA ASP A 131 -21.33 -1.89 9.20
C ASP A 131 -22.82 -1.65 8.93
N SER A 132 -23.28 -2.05 7.76
CA SER A 132 -24.66 -1.97 7.30
C SER A 132 -24.91 -3.05 6.25
N GLU A 133 -26.02 -3.75 6.37
CA GLU A 133 -26.45 -4.75 5.38
C GLU A 133 -26.60 -4.17 3.96
N ASP A 134 -26.91 -2.87 3.87
CA ASP A 134 -27.07 -2.14 2.60
C ASP A 134 -25.74 -1.67 2.00
N ALA A 135 -24.68 -1.56 2.78
CA ALA A 135 -23.39 -1.01 2.28
C ALA A 135 -22.84 -1.80 1.09
N ALA A 136 -22.90 -3.14 1.14
CA ALA A 136 -22.44 -4.00 0.06
C ALA A 136 -23.20 -3.77 -1.27
N ARG A 137 -24.49 -3.38 -1.21
CA ARG A 137 -25.31 -3.07 -2.38
C ARG A 137 -24.81 -1.84 -3.14
N TYR A 138 -24.28 -0.85 -2.40
CA TYR A 138 -23.86 0.44 -2.95
C TYR A 138 -22.37 0.53 -3.24
N ALA A 139 -21.59 -0.42 -2.73
CA ALA A 139 -20.16 -0.48 -2.95
C ALA A 139 -19.81 -0.56 -4.45
N GLY A 140 -18.93 0.34 -4.92
CA GLY A 140 -18.56 0.47 -6.32
C GLY A 140 -19.60 1.18 -7.21
N LYS A 141 -20.77 1.57 -6.67
CA LYS A 141 -21.73 2.42 -7.36
C LYS A 141 -21.54 3.87 -6.93
N ASN A 142 -22.11 4.28 -5.79
CA ASN A 142 -21.90 5.60 -5.20
C ASN A 142 -21.50 5.57 -3.72
N LEU A 143 -21.05 4.40 -3.25
CA LEU A 143 -20.31 4.22 -2.02
C LEU A 143 -18.89 3.79 -2.35
N HIS A 144 -17.92 4.56 -1.88
CA HIS A 144 -16.51 4.42 -2.20
C HIS A 144 -15.69 4.25 -0.93
N TYR A 145 -14.69 3.37 -0.97
CA TYR A 145 -13.68 3.22 0.09
C TYR A 145 -12.34 3.88 -0.28
N GLY A 146 -12.27 4.51 -1.44
CA GLY A 146 -11.15 5.26 -1.97
C GLY A 146 -11.55 6.07 -3.20
N VAL A 147 -10.75 7.04 -3.58
CA VAL A 147 -10.96 7.87 -4.77
C VAL A 147 -10.04 7.41 -5.88
N GLU A 148 -10.60 6.75 -6.90
CA GLU A 148 -9.82 6.29 -8.05
C GLU A 148 -9.60 7.38 -9.10
N LYS A 149 -10.62 8.25 -9.30
CA LYS A 149 -10.60 9.35 -10.25
C LYS A 149 -11.32 10.55 -9.65
N LEU A 150 -10.64 11.67 -9.54
CA LEU A 150 -11.21 12.93 -9.03
C LEU A 150 -12.38 13.41 -9.89
N ASP A 151 -12.29 13.30 -11.20
CA ASP A 151 -13.33 13.76 -12.14
C ASP A 151 -14.69 13.05 -11.93
N ALA A 152 -14.73 11.88 -11.32
CA ALA A 152 -15.98 11.19 -11.01
C ALA A 152 -16.84 11.94 -9.98
N PHE A 153 -16.22 12.82 -9.20
CA PHE A 153 -16.86 13.61 -8.13
C PHE A 153 -17.18 15.05 -8.57
N LYS A 154 -16.85 15.40 -9.82
CA LYS A 154 -17.10 16.75 -10.35
C LYS A 154 -18.59 17.09 -10.31
N ASP A 155 -18.91 18.27 -9.79
CA ASP A 155 -20.27 18.81 -9.65
C ASP A 155 -21.22 17.89 -8.83
N LYS A 156 -20.66 17.04 -7.94
CA LYS A 156 -21.40 16.12 -7.05
C LYS A 156 -21.46 16.63 -5.62
N ARG A 157 -22.54 16.28 -4.91
CA ARG A 157 -22.65 16.45 -3.45
C ARG A 157 -21.97 15.25 -2.80
N VAL A 158 -20.85 15.48 -2.13
CA VAL A 158 -20.00 14.43 -1.57
C VAL A 158 -20.05 14.46 -0.05
N VAL A 159 -20.30 13.31 0.57
CA VAL A 159 -20.10 13.12 2.01
C VAL A 159 -18.90 12.21 2.22
N ILE A 160 -17.99 12.61 3.11
CA ILE A 160 -16.84 11.84 3.54
C ILE A 160 -17.04 11.47 5.00
N SER A 161 -17.11 10.18 5.31
CA SER A 161 -17.18 9.68 6.69
C SER A 161 -15.80 9.20 7.13
N GLY A 162 -15.18 9.95 8.04
CA GLY A 162 -13.85 9.68 8.57
C GLY A 162 -13.21 10.93 9.16
N GLY A 163 -12.06 10.78 9.83
CA GLY A 163 -11.37 11.92 10.47
C GLY A 163 -9.84 11.76 10.54
N GLY A 164 -9.28 10.77 9.84
CA GLY A 164 -7.82 10.63 9.66
C GLY A 164 -7.30 11.43 8.46
N ASP A 165 -5.99 11.35 8.21
CA ASP A 165 -5.31 12.01 7.07
C ASP A 165 -6.05 11.82 5.75
N THR A 166 -6.45 10.57 5.45
CA THR A 166 -7.12 10.24 4.17
C THR A 166 -8.43 11.01 3.98
N ALA A 167 -9.26 11.13 5.03
CA ALA A 167 -10.53 11.85 4.94
C ALA A 167 -10.31 13.36 4.75
N VAL A 168 -9.36 13.93 5.49
CA VAL A 168 -9.01 15.36 5.42
C VAL A 168 -8.38 15.70 4.06
N ASP A 169 -7.51 14.85 3.55
CA ASP A 169 -6.89 15.03 2.24
C ASP A 169 -7.95 15.00 1.12
N TRP A 170 -8.85 14.01 1.12
CA TRP A 170 -9.93 13.96 0.12
C TRP A 170 -10.89 15.14 0.22
N ALA A 171 -11.18 15.62 1.42
CA ALA A 171 -12.00 16.82 1.58
C ALA A 171 -11.34 18.03 0.90
N ASN A 172 -10.04 18.22 1.09
CA ASN A 172 -9.28 19.30 0.49
C ASN A 172 -9.12 19.20 -1.04
N GLU A 173 -9.03 17.98 -1.57
CA GLU A 173 -8.87 17.73 -3.02
C GLU A 173 -10.21 17.80 -3.77
N LEU A 174 -11.31 17.41 -3.11
CA LEU A 174 -12.63 17.39 -3.72
C LEU A 174 -13.36 18.74 -3.61
N GLU A 175 -13.04 19.56 -2.60
CA GLU A 175 -13.68 20.86 -2.38
C GLU A 175 -13.68 21.76 -3.62
N PRO A 176 -12.59 21.90 -4.40
CA PRO A 176 -12.57 22.78 -5.56
C PRO A 176 -13.33 22.24 -6.80
N ILE A 177 -13.74 20.96 -6.80
CA ILE A 177 -14.34 20.32 -7.98
C ILE A 177 -15.76 19.80 -7.75
N ALA A 178 -16.11 19.44 -6.51
CA ALA A 178 -17.44 18.97 -6.15
C ALA A 178 -18.43 20.13 -6.03
N ALA A 179 -19.74 19.85 -6.17
CA ALA A 179 -20.78 20.83 -5.88
C ALA A 179 -20.82 21.21 -4.39
N SER A 180 -20.58 20.24 -3.52
CA SER A 180 -20.41 20.45 -2.09
C SER A 180 -19.68 19.27 -1.47
N VAL A 181 -18.92 19.52 -0.40
CA VAL A 181 -18.26 18.51 0.41
C VAL A 181 -18.67 18.65 1.86
N ALA A 182 -19.08 17.55 2.48
CA ALA A 182 -19.30 17.47 3.92
C ALA A 182 -18.42 16.36 4.52
N VAL A 183 -17.77 16.65 5.65
CA VAL A 183 -16.98 15.66 6.40
C VAL A 183 -17.68 15.35 7.70
N VAL A 184 -17.94 14.07 7.94
CA VAL A 184 -18.57 13.55 9.16
C VAL A 184 -17.52 12.82 9.98
N HIS A 185 -17.25 13.30 11.18
CA HIS A 185 -16.29 12.67 12.10
C HIS A 185 -16.84 12.55 13.52
N ARG A 186 -16.65 11.37 14.13
CA ARG A 186 -17.21 11.02 15.45
C ARG A 186 -16.54 11.68 16.65
N ARG A 187 -15.41 12.36 16.45
CA ARG A 187 -14.67 13.10 17.48
C ARG A 187 -14.56 14.56 17.09
N GLU A 188 -14.31 15.43 18.06
CA GLU A 188 -14.07 16.85 17.81
C GLU A 188 -12.75 17.09 17.03
N GLU A 189 -11.73 16.28 17.31
CA GLU A 189 -10.39 16.45 16.77
C GLU A 189 -10.15 15.47 15.62
N PHE A 190 -9.57 16.01 14.55
CA PHE A 190 -9.11 15.24 13.40
C PHE A 190 -7.70 14.70 13.63
N GLY A 191 -7.43 13.47 13.14
CA GLY A 191 -6.11 12.84 13.19
C GLY A 191 -5.22 13.17 11.99
N GLY A 192 -5.61 14.11 11.13
CA GLY A 192 -4.81 14.56 9.98
C GLY A 192 -3.74 15.57 10.34
N MET A 193 -2.83 15.84 9.39
CA MET A 193 -1.81 16.89 9.55
C MET A 193 -2.47 18.24 9.86
N GLU A 194 -1.94 18.99 10.82
CA GLU A 194 -2.50 20.26 11.30
C GLU A 194 -2.77 21.27 10.17
N SER A 195 -1.85 21.40 9.22
CA SER A 195 -2.00 22.29 8.07
C SER A 195 -3.15 21.88 7.14
N SER A 196 -3.32 20.56 6.90
CA SER A 196 -4.40 20.04 6.07
C SER A 196 -5.76 20.20 6.76
N VAL A 197 -5.83 19.97 8.08
CA VAL A 197 -7.03 20.18 8.89
C VAL A 197 -7.41 21.67 8.91
N THR A 198 -6.45 22.56 9.07
CA THR A 198 -6.65 24.01 9.03
C THR A 198 -7.20 24.45 7.68
N LYS A 199 -6.60 23.99 6.58
CA LYS A 199 -7.07 24.27 5.21
C LYS A 199 -8.52 23.84 5.03
N MET A 200 -8.86 22.62 5.40
CA MET A 200 -10.22 22.09 5.32
C MET A 200 -11.23 22.93 6.13
N LYS A 201 -10.90 23.27 7.39
CA LYS A 201 -11.79 24.08 8.25
C LYS A 201 -11.96 25.53 7.77
N GLN A 202 -11.03 26.06 6.98
CA GLN A 202 -11.09 27.40 6.38
C GLN A 202 -11.72 27.44 4.99
N SER A 203 -12.02 26.27 4.41
CA SER A 203 -12.63 26.14 3.09
C SER A 203 -14.17 26.13 3.15
N SER A 204 -14.82 25.82 2.03
CA SER A 204 -16.27 25.65 1.95
C SER A 204 -16.76 24.27 2.46
N VAL A 205 -15.87 23.41 2.90
CA VAL A 205 -16.21 22.08 3.43
C VAL A 205 -17.07 22.20 4.69
N ARG A 206 -18.25 21.56 4.67
CA ARG A 206 -19.10 21.45 5.84
C ARG A 206 -18.52 20.40 6.81
N VAL A 207 -18.06 20.84 7.96
CA VAL A 207 -17.50 19.95 9.00
C VAL A 207 -18.56 19.61 10.03
N LEU A 208 -18.83 18.32 10.19
CA LEU A 208 -19.78 17.76 11.15
C LEU A 208 -19.03 16.94 12.21
N THR A 209 -18.78 17.54 13.35
CA THR A 209 -18.15 16.94 14.53
C THR A 209 -18.95 17.32 15.78
N PRO A 210 -19.07 16.47 16.79
CA PRO A 210 -18.82 15.02 16.80
C PRO A 210 -20.05 14.24 16.28
N TYR A 211 -20.04 13.86 15.03
CA TYR A 211 -21.12 13.11 14.38
C TYR A 211 -20.62 11.77 13.83
N ARG A 212 -21.49 10.77 13.83
CA ARG A 212 -21.24 9.50 13.15
C ARG A 212 -22.25 9.28 12.04
N LEU A 213 -21.82 8.62 10.98
CA LEU A 213 -22.70 8.06 9.99
C LEU A 213 -23.54 6.96 10.64
N GLU A 214 -24.86 7.00 10.51
CA GLU A 214 -25.78 6.07 11.17
C GLU A 214 -26.53 5.21 10.15
N GLN A 215 -27.02 5.80 9.05
CA GLN A 215 -27.85 5.09 8.08
C GLN A 215 -27.62 5.58 6.66
N LEU A 216 -27.76 4.65 5.71
CA LEU A 216 -27.76 4.90 4.27
C LEU A 216 -29.22 4.86 3.79
N ASN A 217 -29.69 5.93 3.15
CA ASN A 217 -31.05 6.02 2.65
C ASN A 217 -31.01 6.10 1.10
N GLY A 218 -31.66 5.18 0.43
CA GLY A 218 -31.64 5.14 -1.03
C GLY A 218 -32.62 4.12 -1.61
N ASP A 219 -32.47 3.85 -2.89
CA ASP A 219 -33.20 2.79 -3.59
C ASP A 219 -32.30 1.58 -3.85
N GLU A 220 -32.69 0.69 -4.75
CA GLU A 220 -31.89 -0.51 -5.06
C GLU A 220 -30.59 -0.19 -5.80
N GLU A 221 -30.47 1.01 -6.39
CA GLU A 221 -29.33 1.39 -7.24
C GLU A 221 -28.37 2.35 -6.56
N ARG A 222 -28.88 3.35 -5.79
CA ARG A 222 -28.05 4.44 -5.28
C ARG A 222 -28.50 4.93 -3.89
N ILE A 223 -27.54 5.37 -3.10
CA ILE A 223 -27.76 6.17 -1.90
C ILE A 223 -28.20 7.57 -2.35
N LYS A 224 -29.27 8.11 -1.75
CA LYS A 224 -29.80 9.46 -2.01
C LYS A 224 -29.53 10.42 -0.86
N SER A 225 -29.50 9.89 0.34
CA SER A 225 -29.13 10.66 1.53
C SER A 225 -28.48 9.74 2.58
N VAL A 226 -27.80 10.36 3.52
CA VAL A 226 -27.24 9.67 4.70
C VAL A 226 -27.78 10.32 5.95
N THR A 227 -28.13 9.51 6.94
CA THR A 227 -28.47 9.99 8.27
C THR A 227 -27.21 10.02 9.14
N VAL A 228 -26.91 11.19 9.69
CA VAL A 228 -25.82 11.37 10.65
C VAL A 228 -26.39 11.65 12.03
N CYS A 229 -25.71 11.15 13.08
CA CYS A 229 -26.14 11.27 14.45
C CYS A 229 -25.03 11.89 15.29
N HIS A 230 -25.38 12.95 16.03
CA HIS A 230 -24.49 13.57 17.00
C HIS A 230 -24.18 12.58 18.14
N THR A 231 -22.92 12.38 18.43
CA THR A 231 -22.48 11.29 19.34
C THR A 231 -22.94 11.45 20.79
N GLU A 232 -23.17 12.67 21.23
CA GLU A 232 -23.56 12.98 22.63
C GLU A 232 -25.05 13.29 22.77
N SER A 233 -25.60 14.13 21.88
CA SER A 233 -27.01 14.58 22.01
C SER A 233 -28.00 13.65 21.31
N SER A 234 -27.54 12.71 20.52
CA SER A 234 -28.36 11.84 19.65
C SER A 234 -29.24 12.60 18.66
N GLN A 235 -28.93 13.86 18.39
CA GLN A 235 -29.58 14.63 17.33
C GLN A 235 -29.22 14.04 15.97
N ARG A 236 -30.24 13.85 15.12
CA ARG A 236 -30.09 13.30 13.79
C ARG A 236 -30.29 14.37 12.72
N GLU A 237 -29.58 14.21 11.65
CA GLU A 237 -29.72 15.03 10.45
C GLU A 237 -29.58 14.17 9.20
N ASP A 238 -30.44 14.40 8.20
CA ASP A 238 -30.34 13.77 6.89
C ASP A 238 -29.64 14.72 5.91
N ILE A 239 -28.63 14.19 5.24
CA ILE A 239 -27.81 14.93 4.25
C ILE A 239 -28.03 14.30 2.89
N GLU A 240 -28.56 15.06 1.94
CA GLU A 240 -28.65 14.63 0.53
C GLU A 240 -27.27 14.51 -0.10
N ILE A 241 -27.03 13.42 -0.82
CA ILE A 241 -25.74 13.13 -1.43
C ILE A 241 -25.88 12.57 -2.86
N ASP A 242 -24.82 12.70 -3.63
CA ASP A 242 -24.62 11.99 -4.87
C ASP A 242 -23.56 10.88 -4.70
N GLU A 243 -22.53 11.12 -3.89
CA GLU A 243 -21.44 10.17 -3.64
C GLU A 243 -21.08 10.15 -2.14
N LEU A 244 -20.76 8.94 -1.63
CA LEU A 244 -20.32 8.71 -0.26
C LEU A 244 -18.93 8.08 -0.24
N ILE A 245 -18.02 8.65 0.54
CA ILE A 245 -16.67 8.10 0.76
C ILE A 245 -16.53 7.67 2.21
N ILE A 246 -16.19 6.41 2.45
CA ILE A 246 -15.93 5.84 3.77
C ILE A 246 -14.43 5.74 4.01
N ASN A 247 -13.92 6.51 4.95
CA ASN A 247 -12.52 6.49 5.37
C ASN A 247 -12.40 6.16 6.86
N HIS A 248 -12.91 4.99 7.25
CA HIS A 248 -12.87 4.48 8.63
C HIS A 248 -11.56 3.79 8.99
N GLY A 249 -10.54 3.92 8.15
CA GLY A 249 -9.23 3.28 8.30
C GLY A 249 -9.20 1.87 7.71
N PHE A 250 -8.12 1.17 8.01
CA PHE A 250 -7.83 -0.16 7.48
C PHE A 250 -7.46 -1.10 8.62
N LYS A 251 -7.87 -2.35 8.52
CA LYS A 251 -7.25 -3.42 9.28
C LYS A 251 -5.93 -3.76 8.59
N ILE A 252 -4.89 -3.71 9.37
CA ILE A 252 -3.53 -3.97 8.93
C ILE A 252 -3.13 -5.30 9.54
N ASP A 253 -2.81 -6.28 8.70
CA ASP A 253 -2.41 -7.59 9.17
C ASP A 253 -1.34 -8.21 8.25
N LEU A 254 -0.20 -8.61 8.84
CA LEU A 254 0.80 -9.42 8.16
C LEU A 254 0.25 -10.81 7.78
N GLY A 255 -0.92 -11.17 8.30
CA GLY A 255 -1.59 -12.42 8.00
C GLY A 255 -0.74 -13.63 8.32
N PRO A 256 -0.65 -14.61 7.40
CA PRO A 256 0.11 -15.85 7.61
C PRO A 256 1.59 -15.66 7.96
N MET A 257 2.20 -14.52 7.60
CA MET A 257 3.61 -14.25 7.91
C MET A 257 3.90 -14.20 9.41
N LYS A 258 2.89 -13.97 10.25
CA LYS A 258 3.02 -14.04 11.72
C LYS A 258 3.40 -15.45 12.22
N GLU A 259 3.04 -16.47 11.44
CA GLU A 259 3.29 -17.88 11.78
C GLU A 259 4.62 -18.41 11.24
N TRP A 260 5.36 -17.58 10.46
CA TRP A 260 6.65 -17.99 9.87
C TRP A 260 7.81 -17.99 10.86
N GLY A 261 7.59 -17.54 12.10
CA GLY A 261 8.64 -17.43 13.12
C GLY A 261 9.48 -16.14 12.99
N LEU A 262 8.96 -15.12 12.29
CA LEU A 262 9.57 -13.80 12.22
C LEU A 262 9.45 -13.05 13.55
N GLU A 263 10.50 -12.36 13.96
CA GLU A 263 10.41 -11.40 15.06
C GLU A 263 9.60 -10.18 14.61
N ILE A 264 8.49 -9.94 15.33
CA ILE A 264 7.55 -8.85 15.03
C ILE A 264 7.55 -7.85 16.18
N GLU A 265 7.73 -6.58 15.85
CA GLU A 265 7.66 -5.46 16.78
C GLU A 265 6.75 -4.37 16.19
N GLU A 266 5.84 -3.83 16.99
CA GLU A 266 4.81 -2.87 16.54
C GLU A 266 4.03 -3.31 15.28
N GLY A 267 3.76 -4.60 15.15
CA GLY A 267 3.05 -5.17 13.99
C GLY A 267 3.88 -5.23 12.70
N ARG A 268 5.20 -5.10 12.77
CA ARG A 268 6.14 -5.13 11.65
C ARG A 268 7.27 -6.10 11.91
N VAL A 269 7.93 -6.51 10.84
CA VAL A 269 9.06 -7.45 10.88
C VAL A 269 10.32 -6.71 11.31
N LYS A 270 10.93 -7.15 12.40
CA LYS A 270 12.17 -6.59 12.91
C LYS A 270 13.32 -6.81 11.94
N ALA A 271 14.09 -5.75 11.69
CA ALA A 271 15.22 -5.76 10.79
C ALA A 271 16.47 -5.20 11.45
N ASP A 272 17.62 -5.74 11.07
CA ASP A 272 18.91 -5.10 11.37
C ASP A 272 19.24 -4.00 10.34
N ARG A 273 20.37 -3.31 10.52
CA ARG A 273 20.86 -2.26 9.60
C ARG A 273 21.14 -2.77 8.15
N HIS A 274 21.16 -4.08 7.95
CA HIS A 274 21.36 -4.74 6.67
C HIS A 274 20.05 -5.27 6.09
N MET A 275 18.92 -4.88 6.67
CA MET A 275 17.57 -5.35 6.30
C MET A 275 17.37 -6.86 6.46
N ARG A 276 18.16 -7.53 7.32
CA ARG A 276 18.05 -8.94 7.64
C ARG A 276 16.99 -9.12 8.74
N THR A 277 16.20 -10.17 8.60
CA THR A 277 15.31 -10.63 9.66
C THR A 277 16.05 -11.67 10.54
N ASN A 278 15.38 -12.20 11.55
CA ASN A 278 15.86 -13.34 12.35
C ASN A 278 15.91 -14.64 11.54
N LEU A 279 15.21 -14.74 10.40
CA LEU A 279 15.22 -15.93 9.56
C LEU A 279 16.32 -15.82 8.49
N PRO A 280 17.28 -16.75 8.41
CA PRO A 280 18.33 -16.74 7.39
C PRO A 280 17.76 -16.69 5.97
N GLY A 281 18.29 -15.84 5.09
CA GLY A 281 17.82 -15.69 3.70
C GLY A 281 16.48 -14.98 3.55
N VAL A 282 15.92 -14.45 4.64
CA VAL A 282 14.70 -13.61 4.61
C VAL A 282 15.07 -12.18 5.02
N PHE A 283 14.70 -11.23 4.19
CA PHE A 283 14.97 -9.81 4.32
C PHE A 283 13.66 -9.03 4.28
N VAL A 284 13.69 -7.77 4.71
CA VAL A 284 12.48 -6.93 4.72
C VAL A 284 12.82 -5.49 4.33
N ALA A 285 11.90 -4.80 3.64
CA ALA A 285 12.05 -3.40 3.23
C ALA A 285 10.70 -2.68 3.18
N GLY A 286 10.73 -1.36 3.25
CA GLY A 286 9.53 -0.53 3.24
C GLY A 286 8.76 -0.61 4.56
N ASP A 287 7.47 -0.31 4.52
CA ASP A 287 6.62 -0.24 5.73
C ASP A 287 6.51 -1.57 6.49
N ALA A 288 6.89 -2.69 5.87
CA ALA A 288 6.96 -3.99 6.51
C ALA A 288 8.08 -4.08 7.57
N ALA A 289 9.15 -3.29 7.41
CA ALA A 289 10.31 -3.30 8.28
C ALA A 289 10.09 -2.47 9.55
N PHE A 290 10.62 -2.97 10.67
CA PHE A 290 10.79 -2.24 11.92
C PHE A 290 12.26 -2.19 12.31
N TYR A 291 12.75 -1.00 12.58
CA TYR A 291 14.06 -0.72 13.21
C TYR A 291 14.02 0.67 13.84
N GLU A 292 14.91 0.91 14.79
CA GLU A 292 15.01 2.17 15.50
C GLU A 292 15.22 3.35 14.53
N SER A 293 14.50 4.46 14.75
CA SER A 293 14.56 5.68 13.94
C SER A 293 14.09 5.54 12.48
N LYS A 294 13.30 4.51 12.17
CA LYS A 294 12.74 4.32 10.84
C LYS A 294 11.79 5.45 10.45
N LEU A 295 12.05 6.07 9.29
CA LEU A 295 11.12 6.98 8.62
C LEU A 295 10.17 6.20 7.70
N ARG A 296 8.86 6.41 7.85
CA ARG A 296 7.82 5.75 7.04
C ARG A 296 7.54 6.53 5.77
N LEU A 297 8.55 6.69 4.95
CA LEU A 297 8.50 7.39 3.67
C LEU A 297 8.85 6.44 2.53
N ILE A 298 8.26 6.67 1.35
CA ILE A 298 8.65 5.95 0.13
C ILE A 298 10.15 6.14 -0.13
N ALA A 299 10.65 7.36 0.06
CA ALA A 299 12.08 7.70 -0.10
C ALA A 299 13.00 6.85 0.79
N GLY A 300 12.61 6.57 2.05
CA GLY A 300 13.36 5.69 2.94
C GLY A 300 13.40 4.25 2.41
N GLY A 301 12.28 3.76 1.96
CA GLY A 301 12.17 2.42 1.39
C GLY A 301 13.02 2.21 0.13
N PHE A 302 13.26 3.25 -0.65
CA PHE A 302 14.16 3.19 -1.82
C PHE A 302 15.64 2.97 -1.44
N THR A 303 16.03 3.17 -0.19
CA THR A 303 17.35 2.78 0.33
C THR A 303 17.31 1.37 0.92
N GLU A 304 16.22 1.02 1.59
CA GLU A 304 16.06 -0.27 2.24
C GLU A 304 16.02 -1.43 1.25
N GLY A 305 15.30 -1.28 0.12
CA GLY A 305 15.24 -2.29 -0.94
C GLY A 305 16.62 -2.70 -1.46
N PRO A 306 17.44 -1.76 -1.98
CA PRO A 306 18.83 -2.03 -2.38
C PRO A 306 19.69 -2.64 -1.27
N THR A 307 19.51 -2.22 -0.02
CA THR A 307 20.22 -2.79 1.13
C THR A 307 19.85 -4.26 1.34
N ALA A 308 18.55 -4.59 1.26
CA ALA A 308 18.07 -5.97 1.33
C ALA A 308 18.63 -6.82 0.18
N VAL A 309 18.65 -6.28 -1.05
CA VAL A 309 19.20 -6.98 -2.23
C VAL A 309 20.70 -7.26 -2.07
N ASN A 310 21.49 -6.29 -1.59
CA ASN A 310 22.91 -6.52 -1.32
C ASN A 310 23.12 -7.59 -0.26
N SER A 311 22.29 -7.61 0.77
CA SER A 311 22.32 -8.64 1.81
C SER A 311 21.92 -10.03 1.28
N ALA A 312 20.92 -10.08 0.39
CA ALA A 312 20.54 -11.32 -0.31
C ALA A 312 21.67 -11.81 -1.22
N LYS A 313 22.31 -10.92 -1.98
CA LYS A 313 23.46 -11.28 -2.83
C LYS A 313 24.61 -11.85 -2.00
N ALA A 314 24.97 -11.20 -0.89
CA ALA A 314 26.03 -11.68 0.00
C ALA A 314 25.66 -13.03 0.68
N TYR A 315 24.38 -13.27 0.93
CA TYR A 315 23.89 -14.56 1.45
C TYR A 315 24.03 -15.68 0.41
N LEU A 316 23.74 -15.39 -0.85
CA LEU A 316 23.81 -16.34 -1.95
C LEU A 316 25.26 -16.59 -2.41
N ASP A 317 26.09 -15.57 -2.39
CA ASP A 317 27.48 -15.59 -2.76
C ASP A 317 28.31 -14.78 -1.74
N PRO A 318 28.92 -15.46 -0.75
CA PRO A 318 29.74 -14.81 0.27
C PRO A 318 30.97 -14.08 -0.28
N LYS A 319 31.36 -14.34 -1.53
CA LYS A 319 32.49 -13.67 -2.22
C LYS A 319 32.03 -12.44 -3.01
N ALA A 320 30.71 -12.21 -3.13
CA ALA A 320 30.19 -11.05 -3.86
C ALA A 320 30.65 -9.76 -3.19
N GLU A 321 31.03 -8.78 -4.00
CA GLU A 321 31.36 -7.45 -3.52
C GLU A 321 30.14 -6.82 -2.83
N ASN A 322 30.34 -6.36 -1.59
CA ASN A 322 29.33 -5.65 -0.81
C ASN A 322 29.37 -4.15 -1.12
N MET A 323 29.31 -3.81 -2.39
CA MET A 323 29.30 -2.43 -2.87
C MET A 323 27.98 -2.07 -3.53
N ALA A 324 27.63 -0.78 -3.48
CA ALA A 324 26.52 -0.28 -4.28
C ALA A 324 26.82 -0.46 -5.77
N MET A 325 25.85 -1.00 -6.52
CA MET A 325 25.93 -1.02 -7.97
C MET A 325 25.39 0.30 -8.53
N TYR A 326 26.19 1.00 -9.28
CA TYR A 326 25.79 2.25 -9.94
C TYR A 326 25.20 1.96 -11.32
N SER A 327 24.01 2.51 -11.59
CA SER A 327 23.32 2.30 -12.89
C SER A 327 24.16 2.78 -14.08
N THR A 328 24.92 3.84 -13.90
CA THR A 328 25.85 4.39 -14.92
C THR A 328 26.99 3.45 -15.30
N HIS A 329 27.27 2.42 -14.52
CA HIS A 329 28.31 1.42 -14.80
C HIS A 329 27.74 0.07 -15.23
N HIS A 330 26.41 -0.09 -15.19
CA HIS A 330 25.78 -1.37 -15.52
C HIS A 330 25.72 -1.57 -17.04
N LYS A 331 26.33 -2.65 -17.55
CA LYS A 331 26.47 -2.95 -18.99
C LYS A 331 25.17 -2.86 -19.77
N LYS A 332 24.05 -3.29 -19.21
CA LYS A 332 22.73 -3.28 -19.87
C LYS A 332 22.12 -1.87 -19.94
N LEU A 333 22.63 -0.89 -19.17
CA LEU A 333 22.10 0.48 -19.07
C LEU A 333 22.98 1.53 -19.76
N VAL A 334 24.28 1.27 -19.93
CA VAL A 334 25.24 2.21 -20.54
C VAL A 334 24.98 2.45 -22.04
N HIS A 335 24.18 1.59 -22.67
CA HIS A 335 23.90 1.66 -24.13
C HIS A 335 22.43 2.02 -24.44
N LYS A 336 21.67 2.48 -23.43
CA LYS A 336 20.36 3.10 -23.58
C LYS A 336 20.46 4.59 -23.29
#